data_7eb8e80864a746e91f1b76600ae28e6f
#
_entry.id   7eb8e80864a746e91f1b76600ae28e6f
#
_cell.length_a   1.000
_cell.length_b   1.000
_cell.length_c   1.000
_cell.angle_alpha   90.00
_cell.angle_beta   90.00
_cell.angle_gamma   90.00
#
_symmetry.space_group_name_H-M   'P 1'
#
loop_
_entity.id
_entity.type
_entity.pdbx_description
1 polymer ?
#
loop_
_entity_poly.entity_id
_entity_poly.type
_entity_poly.pdbx_seq_one_letter_code
_entity_poly.pdbx_strand_id
1 'polypeptide(L)'
;MSFTTLGLSDAIVRAVTEAGYTQPTPIQTQAIPAVMNGGDLLAGAQTGTGKTAGFTLPIVHRLSTDAVGAALASKTSARSVRALILTPTRELAAQVEESVRIYGKYTSLNSAVVFGGVGINPQIKQLKHG
;
A
#
# COMPACT_ATOMS: atom_id res chain seq x y z
N MET A 1 12.72 15.66 -9.50
CA MET A 1 12.84 14.60 -8.49
C MET A 1 12.11 13.39 -9.05
N SER A 2 12.62 12.19 -8.92
CA SER A 2 12.02 10.95 -9.45
C SER A 2 11.60 10.03 -8.32
N PHE A 3 10.77 9.03 -8.59
CA PHE A 3 10.40 8.03 -7.59
C PHE A 3 11.60 7.23 -7.06
N THR A 4 12.62 7.05 -7.87
CA THR A 4 13.88 6.40 -7.44
C THR A 4 14.60 7.17 -6.34
N THR A 5 14.51 8.51 -6.34
CA THR A 5 15.17 9.35 -5.32
C THR A 5 14.39 9.40 -4.00
N LEU A 6 13.19 8.85 -3.94
CA LEU A 6 12.36 8.80 -2.73
C LEU A 6 12.64 7.57 -1.86
N GLY A 7 13.59 6.70 -2.24
CA GLY A 7 13.99 5.53 -1.46
C GLY A 7 13.10 4.30 -1.65
N LEU A 8 12.20 4.31 -2.63
CA LEU A 8 11.37 3.15 -2.98
C LEU A 8 12.21 2.06 -3.66
N SER A 9 11.83 0.79 -3.46
CA SER A 9 12.50 -0.35 -4.11
C SER A 9 12.25 -0.36 -5.61
N ASP A 10 13.15 -0.99 -6.36
CA ASP A 10 13.08 -1.11 -7.82
C ASP A 10 11.77 -1.75 -8.29
N ALA A 11 11.28 -2.74 -7.53
CA ALA A 11 10.00 -3.40 -7.80
C ALA A 11 8.82 -2.42 -7.81
N ILE A 12 8.80 -1.49 -6.87
CA ILE A 12 7.75 -0.48 -6.75
C ILE A 12 7.94 0.62 -7.78
N VAL A 13 9.16 1.10 -7.97
CA VAL A 13 9.46 2.10 -9.00
C VAL A 13 9.08 1.59 -10.40
N ARG A 14 9.35 0.33 -10.69
CA ARG A 14 8.93 -0.32 -11.94
C ARG A 14 7.39 -0.31 -12.08
N ALA A 15 6.67 -0.74 -11.05
CA ALA A 15 5.21 -0.77 -11.07
C ALA A 15 4.60 0.62 -11.28
N VAL A 16 5.13 1.64 -10.61
CA VAL A 16 4.71 3.04 -10.74
C VAL A 16 4.95 3.57 -12.16
N THR A 17 6.12 3.28 -12.72
CA THR A 17 6.48 3.69 -14.10
C THR A 17 5.56 3.04 -15.13
N GLU A 18 5.30 1.74 -14.99
CA GLU A 18 4.37 1.01 -15.86
C GLU A 18 2.91 1.52 -15.74
N ALA A 19 2.54 2.05 -14.58
CA ALA A 19 1.26 2.72 -14.37
C ALA A 19 1.20 4.14 -15.00
N GLY A 20 2.29 4.60 -15.62
CA GLY A 20 2.35 5.88 -16.32
C GLY A 20 2.81 7.05 -15.47
N TYR A 21 3.23 6.82 -14.23
CA TYR A 21 3.71 7.89 -13.35
C TYR A 21 5.24 8.02 -13.43
N THR A 22 5.71 9.12 -14.00
CA THR A 22 7.13 9.37 -14.20
C THR A 22 7.75 10.27 -13.13
N GLN A 23 6.93 11.16 -12.57
CA GLN A 23 7.37 12.10 -11.53
C GLN A 23 6.40 12.14 -10.36
N PRO A 24 6.92 12.21 -9.13
CA PRO A 24 6.07 12.34 -7.95
C PRO A 24 5.45 13.74 -7.86
N THR A 25 4.22 13.80 -7.37
CA THR A 25 3.55 15.05 -7.04
C THR A 25 4.15 15.69 -5.77
N PRO A 26 3.86 16.97 -5.49
CA PRO A 26 4.36 17.63 -4.28
C PRO A 26 4.01 16.89 -2.99
N ILE A 27 2.77 16.38 -2.86
CA ILE A 27 2.36 15.63 -1.66
C ILE A 27 3.10 14.29 -1.56
N GLN A 28 3.34 13.60 -2.66
CA GLN A 28 4.10 12.36 -2.69
C GLN A 28 5.56 12.58 -2.30
N THR A 29 6.17 13.64 -2.80
CA THR A 29 7.55 14.01 -2.49
C THR A 29 7.76 14.25 -0.99
N GLN A 30 6.76 14.80 -0.31
CA GLN A 30 6.82 15.06 1.13
C GLN A 30 6.39 13.85 1.96
N ALA A 31 5.30 13.19 1.59
CA ALA A 31 4.71 12.13 2.39
C ALA A 31 5.51 10.82 2.32
N ILE A 32 6.00 10.42 1.15
CA ILE A 32 6.69 9.14 0.99
C ILE A 32 7.92 9.03 1.92
N PRO A 33 8.86 9.98 1.92
CA PRO A 33 9.99 9.89 2.84
C PRO A 33 9.58 9.95 4.32
N ALA A 34 8.56 10.76 4.65
CA ALA A 34 8.07 10.87 6.03
C ALA A 34 7.50 9.55 6.56
N VAL A 35 6.69 8.86 5.75
CA VAL A 35 6.17 7.53 6.09
C VAL A 35 7.29 6.48 6.16
N MET A 36 8.27 6.55 5.27
CA MET A 36 9.42 5.65 5.26
C MET A 36 10.27 5.76 6.52
N ASN A 37 10.43 6.97 7.04
CA ASN A 37 11.16 7.23 8.28
C ASN A 37 10.40 6.78 9.55
N GLY A 38 9.12 6.45 9.43
CA GLY A 38 8.27 6.05 10.55
C GLY A 38 7.65 7.23 11.29
N GLY A 39 6.83 6.93 12.30
CA GLY A 39 6.06 7.93 13.04
C GLY A 39 4.71 8.22 12.38
N ASP A 40 3.95 9.11 13.01
CA ASP A 40 2.64 9.52 12.54
C ASP A 40 2.75 10.66 11.54
N LEU A 41 1.86 10.67 10.55
CA LEU A 41 1.80 11.69 9.52
C LEU A 41 0.35 12.16 9.33
N LEU A 42 0.13 13.47 9.44
CA LEU A 42 -1.08 14.12 8.98
C LEU A 42 -0.78 14.85 7.66
N ALA A 43 -1.33 14.35 6.57
CA ALA A 43 -1.10 14.89 5.23
C ALA A 43 -2.41 15.37 4.61
N GLY A 44 -2.50 16.67 4.35
CA GLY A 44 -3.63 17.30 3.69
C GLY A 44 -3.26 17.75 2.27
N ALA A 45 -4.09 17.39 1.31
CA ALA A 45 -3.99 17.85 -0.07
C ALA A 45 -5.35 17.75 -0.75
N GLN A 46 -5.54 18.52 -1.81
CA GLN A 46 -6.77 18.47 -2.58
C GLN A 46 -6.98 17.12 -3.27
N THR A 47 -8.22 16.83 -3.65
CA THR A 47 -8.55 15.64 -4.45
C THR A 47 -7.80 15.67 -5.79
N GLY A 48 -7.31 14.49 -6.24
CA GLY A 48 -6.58 14.37 -7.50
C GLY A 48 -5.09 14.73 -7.44
N THR A 49 -4.54 15.03 -6.26
CA THR A 49 -3.12 15.39 -6.09
C THR A 49 -2.19 14.19 -5.84
N GLY A 50 -2.72 12.97 -5.88
CA GLY A 50 -1.92 11.76 -5.69
C GLY A 50 -1.72 11.32 -4.23
N LYS A 51 -2.61 11.73 -3.31
CA LYS A 51 -2.55 11.33 -1.89
C LYS A 51 -2.52 9.82 -1.71
N THR A 52 -3.31 9.08 -2.48
CA THR A 52 -3.38 7.61 -2.37
C THR A 52 -2.01 6.98 -2.56
N ALA A 53 -1.30 7.34 -3.61
CA ALA A 53 0.06 6.86 -3.82
C ALA A 53 1.04 7.40 -2.75
N GLY A 54 0.79 8.58 -2.21
CA GLY A 54 1.59 9.17 -1.14
C GLY A 54 1.68 8.30 0.13
N PHE A 55 0.63 7.52 0.44
CA PHE A 55 0.67 6.58 1.58
C PHE A 55 0.77 5.11 1.15
N THR A 56 0.18 4.71 0.03
CA THR A 56 0.22 3.30 -0.39
C THR A 56 1.61 2.86 -0.83
N LEU A 57 2.34 3.66 -1.58
CA LEU A 57 3.70 3.34 -2.04
C LEU A 57 4.67 3.04 -0.88
N PRO A 58 4.80 3.90 0.14
CA PRO A 58 5.69 3.61 1.25
C PRO A 58 5.20 2.46 2.13
N ILE A 59 3.89 2.24 2.27
CA ILE A 59 3.35 1.08 2.98
C ILE A 59 3.76 -0.21 2.25
N VAL A 60 3.52 -0.31 0.95
CA VAL A 60 3.91 -1.48 0.14
C VAL A 60 5.41 -1.71 0.20
N HIS A 61 6.21 -0.64 0.13
CA HIS A 61 7.67 -0.74 0.26
C HIS A 61 8.07 -1.32 1.61
N ARG A 62 7.62 -0.74 2.71
CA ARG A 62 7.98 -1.20 4.07
C ARG A 62 7.57 -2.65 4.30
N LEU A 63 6.37 -3.04 3.90
CA LEU A 63 5.88 -4.41 4.07
C LEU A 63 6.64 -5.41 3.20
N SER A 64 7.08 -5.03 2.00
CA SER A 64 7.84 -5.90 1.11
C SER A 64 9.31 -6.06 1.51
N THR A 65 9.89 -5.07 2.21
CA THR A 65 11.30 -5.06 2.63
C THR A 65 11.48 -5.45 4.10
N ASP A 66 10.42 -5.61 4.88
CA ASP A 66 10.47 -5.97 6.29
C ASP A 66 10.87 -7.44 6.47
N ALA A 67 12.14 -7.67 6.73
CA ALA A 67 12.70 -9.00 6.96
C ALA A 67 12.11 -9.69 8.22
N VAL A 68 11.73 -8.92 9.23
CA VAL A 68 11.13 -9.46 10.47
C VAL A 68 9.72 -9.96 10.19
N GLY A 69 8.91 -9.19 9.47
CA GLY A 69 7.58 -9.60 9.04
C GLY A 69 7.62 -10.83 8.12
N ALA A 70 8.58 -10.89 7.20
CA ALA A 70 8.77 -12.04 6.33
C ALA A 70 9.20 -13.30 7.11
N ALA A 71 10.08 -13.16 8.10
CA ALA A 71 10.52 -14.26 8.94
C ALA A 71 9.41 -14.80 9.86
N LEU A 72 8.56 -13.91 10.39
CA LEU A 72 7.38 -14.29 11.17
C LEU A 72 6.34 -15.02 10.30
N ALA A 73 6.10 -14.52 9.09
CA ALA A 73 5.18 -15.16 8.14
C ALA A 73 5.64 -16.56 7.71
N SER A 74 6.94 -16.82 7.69
CA SER A 74 7.48 -18.13 7.36
C SER A 74 7.36 -19.16 8.50
N LYS A 75 7.25 -18.69 9.75
CA LYS A 75 7.18 -19.55 10.96
C LYS A 75 5.77 -19.92 11.38
N THR A 76 4.78 -19.20 10.92
CA THR A 76 3.37 -19.47 11.23
C THR A 76 2.63 -19.76 9.92
N SER A 77 1.86 -20.84 9.92
CA SER A 77 0.97 -21.18 8.80
C SER A 77 -0.19 -20.17 8.62
N ALA A 78 -0.35 -19.23 9.55
CA ALA A 78 -1.33 -18.16 9.50
C ALA A 78 -0.62 -16.84 9.13
N ARG A 79 -0.88 -16.34 7.94
CA ARG A 79 -0.47 -14.99 7.55
C ARG A 79 -1.37 -13.99 8.25
N SER A 80 -0.79 -13.09 9.02
CA SER A 80 -1.51 -12.04 9.73
C SER A 80 -1.62 -10.77 8.90
N VAL A 81 -2.71 -10.03 9.11
CA VAL A 81 -2.86 -8.67 8.57
C VAL A 81 -1.79 -7.76 9.18
N ARG A 82 -1.03 -7.08 8.34
CA ARG A 82 0.09 -6.22 8.74
C ARG A 82 -0.19 -4.73 8.58
N ALA A 83 -1.13 -4.38 7.71
CA ALA A 83 -1.58 -3.00 7.53
C ALA A 83 -3.09 -2.94 7.38
N LEU A 84 -3.70 -1.95 7.99
CA LEU A 84 -5.12 -1.65 7.87
C LEU A 84 -5.29 -0.23 7.31
N ILE A 85 -6.07 -0.11 6.24
CA ILE A 85 -6.41 1.18 5.63
C ILE A 85 -7.91 1.39 5.76
N LEU A 86 -8.30 2.42 6.50
CA LEU A 86 -9.70 2.80 6.67
C LEU A 86 -10.09 3.88 5.66
N THR A 87 -11.24 3.70 5.04
CA THR A 87 -11.81 4.67 4.10
C THR A 87 -13.27 4.96 4.44
N PRO A 88 -13.79 6.17 4.10
CA PRO A 88 -15.16 6.54 4.43
C PRO A 88 -16.22 5.85 3.55
N THR A 89 -15.85 5.34 2.36
CA THR A 89 -16.79 4.73 1.42
C THR A 89 -16.25 3.43 0.84
N ARG A 90 -17.15 2.55 0.38
CA ARG A 90 -16.79 1.30 -0.29
C ARG A 90 -16.06 1.54 -1.61
N GLU A 91 -16.49 2.54 -2.36
CA GLU A 91 -15.91 2.94 -3.64
C GLU A 91 -14.45 3.36 -3.46
N LEU A 92 -14.15 4.15 -2.43
CA LEU A 92 -12.78 4.56 -2.12
C LEU A 92 -11.94 3.39 -1.62
N ALA A 93 -12.51 2.50 -0.80
CA ALA A 93 -11.82 1.28 -0.37
C ALA A 93 -11.38 0.41 -1.57
N ALA A 94 -12.26 0.22 -2.54
CA ALA A 94 -11.95 -0.51 -3.76
C ALA A 94 -10.86 0.17 -4.59
N GLN A 95 -10.89 1.49 -4.73
CA GLN A 95 -9.86 2.27 -5.44
C GLN A 95 -8.50 2.17 -4.76
N VAL A 96 -8.46 2.23 -3.44
CA VAL A 96 -7.22 2.11 -2.67
C VAL A 96 -6.65 0.70 -2.81
N GLU A 97 -7.48 -0.34 -2.71
CA GLU A 97 -7.05 -1.73 -2.91
C GLU A 97 -6.47 -1.95 -4.31
N GLU A 98 -7.13 -1.44 -5.34
CA GLU A 98 -6.63 -1.52 -6.70
C GLU A 98 -5.25 -0.85 -6.84
N SER A 99 -5.06 0.31 -6.24
CA SER A 99 -3.76 1.00 -6.21
C SER A 99 -2.69 0.17 -5.52
N VAL A 100 -3.00 -0.43 -4.37
CA VAL A 100 -2.08 -1.32 -3.64
C VAL A 100 -1.70 -2.53 -4.49
N ARG A 101 -2.67 -3.14 -5.18
CA ARG A 101 -2.44 -4.28 -6.06
C ARG A 101 -1.56 -3.92 -7.26
N ILE A 102 -1.78 -2.76 -7.88
CA ILE A 102 -0.98 -2.28 -9.01
C ILE A 102 0.45 -2.00 -8.56
N TYR A 103 0.64 -1.26 -7.48
CA TYR A 103 1.98 -0.88 -7.00
C TYR A 103 2.74 -2.04 -6.39
N GLY A 104 2.03 -3.02 -5.82
CA GLY A 104 2.60 -4.21 -5.21
C GLY A 104 2.77 -5.41 -6.15
N LYS A 105 2.47 -5.28 -7.45
CA LYS A 105 2.42 -6.43 -8.39
C LYS A 105 3.73 -7.20 -8.54
N TYR A 106 4.87 -6.58 -8.26
CA TYR A 106 6.20 -7.21 -8.25
C TYR A 106 6.68 -7.60 -6.85
N THR A 107 5.78 -7.60 -5.87
CA THR A 107 6.02 -8.06 -4.51
C THR A 107 5.21 -9.31 -4.22
N SER A 108 5.50 -9.98 -3.12
CA SER A 108 4.72 -11.13 -2.63
C SER A 108 3.56 -10.74 -1.72
N LEU A 109 3.24 -9.45 -1.61
CA LEU A 109 2.18 -8.94 -0.75
C LEU A 109 0.80 -9.25 -1.33
N ASN A 110 -0.13 -9.58 -0.45
CA ASN A 110 -1.54 -9.73 -0.77
C ASN A 110 -2.34 -8.57 -0.17
N SER A 111 -3.38 -8.16 -0.86
CA SER A 111 -4.34 -7.18 -0.37
C SER A 111 -5.75 -7.73 -0.43
N ALA A 112 -6.60 -7.24 0.46
CA ALA A 112 -8.01 -7.58 0.49
C ALA A 112 -8.80 -6.32 0.87
N VAL A 113 -9.98 -6.19 0.31
CA VAL A 113 -10.92 -5.13 0.69
C VAL A 113 -12.11 -5.76 1.40
N VAL A 114 -12.56 -5.13 2.49
CA VAL A 114 -13.73 -5.55 3.24
C VAL A 114 -14.74 -4.42 3.31
N PHE A 115 -16.01 -4.77 3.16
CA PHE A 115 -17.12 -3.83 3.17
C PHE A 115 -18.21 -4.27 4.12
N GLY A 116 -18.98 -3.31 4.65
CA GLY A 116 -20.30 -3.58 5.20
C GLY A 116 -21.33 -3.87 4.12
N GLY A 117 -22.45 -4.52 4.48
CA GLY A 117 -23.57 -4.79 3.58
C GLY A 117 -23.36 -5.91 2.57
N VAL A 118 -22.28 -6.67 2.66
CA VAL A 118 -22.02 -7.90 1.89
C VAL A 118 -21.72 -9.07 2.83
N GLY A 119 -21.82 -10.29 2.33
CA GLY A 119 -21.61 -11.48 3.15
C GLY A 119 -20.24 -11.49 3.84
N ILE A 120 -20.23 -11.80 5.14
CA ILE A 120 -19.00 -11.81 5.94
C ILE A 120 -18.11 -13.02 5.66
N ASN A 121 -18.70 -14.19 5.38
CA ASN A 121 -17.95 -15.44 5.23
C ASN A 121 -16.95 -15.45 4.08
N PRO A 122 -17.26 -14.93 2.86
CA PRO A 122 -16.28 -14.79 1.79
C PRO A 122 -15.11 -13.90 2.18
N GLN A 123 -15.38 -12.81 2.92
CA GLN A 123 -14.35 -11.88 3.39
C GLN A 123 -13.43 -12.53 4.42
N ILE A 124 -13.97 -13.28 5.35
CA ILE A 124 -13.19 -14.08 6.33
C ILE A 124 -12.31 -15.10 5.59
N LYS A 125 -12.87 -15.80 4.60
CA LYS A 125 -12.13 -16.77 3.79
C LYS A 125 -10.97 -16.13 3.07
N GLN A 126 -11.18 -14.94 2.46
CA GLN A 126 -10.14 -14.20 1.77
C GLN A 126 -9.00 -13.81 2.73
N LEU A 127 -9.31 -13.31 3.94
CA LEU A 127 -8.32 -12.93 4.93
C LEU A 127 -7.52 -14.11 5.49
N LYS A 128 -8.08 -15.33 5.50
CA LYS A 128 -7.37 -16.54 5.93
C LYS A 128 -6.27 -16.98 4.96
N HIS A 129 -6.31 -16.53 3.72
CA HIS A 129 -5.27 -16.80 2.74
C HIS A 129 -4.06 -15.85 2.88
N GLY A 130 -4.14 -14.79 3.69
CA GLY A 130 -3.08 -13.83 3.98
C GLY A 130 -3.01 -12.69 3.01
#